data_0e9ad6cab987aa0cfaeb59f923e5901d
#
_entry.id   0e9ad6cab987aa0cfaeb59f923e5901d
#
_cell.length_a   1.000
_cell.length_b   1.000
_cell.length_c   1.000
_cell.angle_alpha   90.00
_cell.angle_beta   90.00
_cell.angle_gamma   90.00
#
_symmetry.space_group_name_H-M   'P 1'
#
loop_
_entity.id
_entity.type
_entity.pdbx_description
1 polymer ?
#
loop_
_entity_poly.entity_id
_entity_poly.type
_entity_poly.pdbx_seq_one_letter_code
_entity_poly.pdbx_strand_id
1 'polypeptide(L)'
;SHFGHIQLELPVIHVGFTPLIKTTLKTTCNKCNRVLLHESPGTHPHDSELSEQDYYRGRVMDIIQKHGPGSPELKKIIKDIEKTCSAKKALVCMHCGSEQGKIILEKPTTFKEKKEDKSEHKLNARDIREWLEGIPTDDLIFLGMDKKTNRPEWIVMRVLPVPPITVRPSITLESGDRSEDDLTHKLVDVLRINQRLRENRDQGAPQLIVEDLWELLQYHITTYFDNQTSGIPPARHRSGRPLKTLTQRLKGKEGRFRSNLSGKRVNFCARSVISPDPF
;
A
#
# COMPACT_ATOMS: atom_id res chain seq x y z
N SER A 1 0.96 -13.09 -24.48
CA SER A 1 0.31 -13.29 -23.19
C SER A 1 0.04 -11.97 -22.50
N HIS A 2 -1.10 -11.88 -21.79
CA HIS A 2 -1.57 -10.67 -21.13
C HIS A 2 -1.71 -10.87 -19.64
N PHE A 3 -1.93 -9.79 -18.89
CA PHE A 3 -2.27 -9.87 -17.49
C PHE A 3 -3.63 -10.54 -17.28
N GLY A 4 -3.71 -11.40 -16.29
CA GLY A 4 -4.96 -11.88 -15.71
C GLY A 4 -5.31 -11.12 -14.43
N HIS A 5 -6.36 -11.59 -13.74
CA HIS A 5 -6.76 -11.02 -12.46
C HIS A 5 -7.34 -12.09 -11.53
N ILE A 6 -7.26 -11.83 -10.24
CA ILE A 6 -7.98 -12.58 -9.19
C ILE A 6 -8.92 -11.60 -8.51
N GLN A 7 -10.22 -11.84 -8.62
CA GLN A 7 -11.23 -11.12 -7.87
C GLN A 7 -11.16 -11.56 -6.40
N LEU A 8 -10.77 -10.66 -5.52
CA LEU A 8 -10.68 -10.95 -4.09
C LEU A 8 -12.07 -10.90 -3.45
N GLU A 9 -12.37 -11.86 -2.62
CA GLU A 9 -13.66 -11.96 -1.94
C GLU A 9 -13.86 -10.84 -0.91
N LEU A 10 -12.78 -10.46 -0.24
CA LEU A 10 -12.71 -9.32 0.66
C LEU A 10 -11.53 -8.41 0.28
N PRO A 11 -11.65 -7.10 0.48
CA PRO A 11 -10.57 -6.17 0.17
C PRO A 11 -9.36 -6.43 1.05
N VAL A 12 -8.18 -6.15 0.53
CA VAL A 12 -6.90 -6.27 1.23
C VAL A 12 -6.06 -5.01 1.07
N ILE A 13 -5.21 -4.74 2.05
CA ILE A 13 -4.32 -3.58 2.03
C ILE A 13 -3.06 -3.92 1.24
N HIS A 14 -2.66 -3.02 0.34
CA HIS A 14 -1.37 -3.10 -0.32
C HIS A 14 -0.28 -2.66 0.66
N VAL A 15 0.66 -3.54 0.99
CA VAL A 15 1.71 -3.28 2.00
C VAL A 15 2.57 -2.04 1.70
N GLY A 16 2.80 -1.74 0.43
CA GLY A 16 3.56 -0.56 0.02
C GLY A 16 2.88 0.78 0.29
N PHE A 17 1.56 0.78 0.49
CA PHE A 17 0.77 1.99 0.72
C PHE A 17 0.32 2.17 2.18
N THR A 18 0.77 1.34 3.10
CA THR A 18 0.42 1.47 4.53
C THR A 18 0.79 2.82 5.13
N PRO A 19 1.94 3.46 4.81
CA PRO A 19 2.23 4.80 5.31
C PRO A 19 1.25 5.85 4.77
N LEU A 20 0.86 5.75 3.51
CA LEU A 20 -0.10 6.66 2.88
C LEU A 20 -1.49 6.52 3.51
N ILE A 21 -1.97 5.29 3.70
CA ILE A 21 -3.23 5.01 4.41
C ILE A 21 -3.19 5.63 5.81
N LYS A 22 -2.11 5.42 6.55
CA LYS A 22 -1.95 5.99 7.89
C LYS A 22 -2.07 7.50 7.90
N THR A 23 -1.38 8.18 6.99
CA THR A 23 -1.45 9.65 6.85
C THR A 23 -2.87 10.09 6.52
N THR A 24 -3.54 9.44 5.58
CA THR A 24 -4.91 9.78 5.19
C THR A 24 -5.90 9.60 6.34
N LEU A 25 -5.84 8.48 7.06
CA LEU A 25 -6.72 8.24 8.22
C LEU A 25 -6.48 9.22 9.37
N LYS A 26 -5.27 9.73 9.54
CA LYS A 26 -4.95 10.74 10.54
C LYS A 26 -5.39 12.15 10.17
N THR A 27 -5.55 12.42 8.88
CA THR A 27 -5.93 13.73 8.37
C THR A 27 -7.43 13.89 8.16
N THR A 28 -8.18 12.78 8.17
CA THR A 28 -9.60 12.77 7.88
C THR A 28 -10.43 12.28 9.05
N CYS A 29 -11.68 12.74 9.13
CA CYS A 29 -12.63 12.34 10.16
C CYS A 29 -13.12 10.90 9.96
N ASN A 30 -13.26 10.16 11.07
CA ASN A 30 -13.77 8.78 11.06
C ASN A 30 -15.28 8.64 10.76
N LYS A 31 -16.04 9.75 10.78
CA LYS A 31 -17.48 9.74 10.52
C LYS A 31 -17.89 10.45 9.23
N CYS A 32 -17.50 11.71 9.08
CA CYS A 32 -17.88 12.50 7.91
C CYS A 32 -16.83 12.45 6.78
N ASN A 33 -15.70 11.80 7.00
CA ASN A 33 -14.58 11.59 6.06
C ASN A 33 -13.94 12.88 5.52
N ARG A 34 -14.31 14.04 6.05
CA ARG A 34 -13.72 15.34 5.67
C ARG A 34 -12.37 15.53 6.33
N VAL A 35 -11.51 16.31 5.69
CA VAL A 35 -10.20 16.66 6.25
C VAL A 35 -10.38 17.52 7.51
N LEU A 36 -9.61 17.23 8.55
CA LEU A 36 -9.65 17.85 9.87
C LEU A 36 -8.94 19.22 9.89
N LEU A 37 -9.35 20.12 8.99
CA LEU A 37 -8.91 21.49 8.88
C LEU A 37 -10.10 22.44 9.03
N HIS A 38 -9.89 23.55 9.73
CA HIS A 38 -10.93 24.57 9.94
C HIS A 38 -11.26 25.32 8.65
N GLU A 39 -12.55 25.55 8.41
CA GLU A 39 -13.08 26.36 7.29
C GLU A 39 -13.32 27.81 7.69
N SER A 40 -13.40 28.09 9.00
CA SER A 40 -13.70 29.45 9.49
C SER A 40 -12.51 30.37 9.32
N PRO A 41 -12.69 31.60 8.84
CA PRO A 41 -11.61 32.61 8.80
C PRO A 41 -10.99 32.83 10.19
N GLY A 42 -9.71 33.18 10.23
CA GLY A 42 -9.03 33.47 11.49
C GLY A 42 -8.57 32.21 12.28
N THR A 43 -8.68 31.05 11.70
CA THR A 43 -8.25 29.80 12.36
C THR A 43 -6.80 29.42 12.10
N HIS A 44 -6.17 30.03 11.08
CA HIS A 44 -4.76 29.77 10.79
C HIS A 44 -3.85 30.49 11.80
N PRO A 45 -2.84 29.81 12.40
CA PRO A 45 -2.00 30.37 13.48
C PRO A 45 -1.17 31.59 13.09
N HIS A 46 -0.88 31.75 11.81
CA HIS A 46 0.00 32.82 11.30
C HIS A 46 -0.72 33.83 10.39
N ASP A 47 -2.02 33.67 10.16
CA ASP A 47 -2.80 34.55 9.33
C ASP A 47 -4.23 34.68 9.89
N SER A 48 -4.56 35.84 10.38
CA SER A 48 -5.85 36.12 11.02
C SER A 48 -7.01 36.28 10.04
N GLU A 49 -6.74 36.36 8.74
CA GLU A 49 -7.77 36.57 7.71
C GLU A 49 -8.13 35.24 7.00
N LEU A 50 -7.20 34.25 6.98
CA LEU A 50 -7.39 33.02 6.28
C LEU A 50 -7.92 31.87 7.19
N SER A 51 -8.69 30.99 6.61
CA SER A 51 -8.96 29.68 7.20
C SER A 51 -7.77 28.73 7.02
N GLU A 52 -7.68 27.68 7.85
CA GLU A 52 -6.67 26.65 7.65
C GLU A 52 -6.80 25.99 6.27
N GLN A 53 -8.03 25.73 5.81
CA GLN A 53 -8.27 25.13 4.50
C GLN A 53 -7.82 26.05 3.37
N ASP A 54 -8.16 27.34 3.39
CA ASP A 54 -7.78 28.28 2.32
C ASP A 54 -6.28 28.44 2.23
N TYR A 55 -5.60 28.54 3.39
CA TYR A 55 -4.15 28.64 3.45
C TYR A 55 -3.47 27.40 2.82
N TYR A 56 -3.83 26.19 3.26
CA TYR A 56 -3.22 24.97 2.74
C TYR A 56 -3.60 24.71 1.29
N ARG A 57 -4.84 25.00 0.88
CA ARG A 57 -5.29 24.88 -0.51
C ARG A 57 -4.47 25.76 -1.43
N GLY A 58 -4.29 27.03 -1.09
CA GLY A 58 -3.49 27.98 -1.86
C GLY A 58 -2.04 27.49 -2.01
N ARG A 59 -1.41 27.06 -0.91
CA ARG A 59 -0.04 26.57 -0.93
C ARG A 59 0.14 25.28 -1.73
N VAL A 60 -0.79 24.33 -1.61
CA VAL A 60 -0.73 23.08 -2.38
C VAL A 60 -0.89 23.37 -3.87
N MET A 61 -1.82 24.24 -4.26
CA MET A 61 -2.01 24.60 -5.67
C MET A 61 -0.77 25.30 -6.24
N ASP A 62 -0.17 26.24 -5.50
CA ASP A 62 1.06 26.93 -5.91
C ASP A 62 2.23 25.94 -6.10
N ILE A 63 2.41 24.99 -5.20
CA ILE A 63 3.44 23.96 -5.31
C ILE A 63 3.19 23.04 -6.51
N ILE A 64 1.95 22.61 -6.73
CA ILE A 64 1.63 21.75 -7.89
C ILE A 64 1.89 22.51 -9.19
N GLN A 65 1.55 23.80 -9.25
CA GLN A 65 1.80 24.62 -10.44
C GLN A 65 3.28 24.84 -10.71
N LYS A 66 4.10 25.07 -9.67
CA LYS A 66 5.55 25.36 -9.81
C LYS A 66 6.42 24.12 -9.97
N HIS A 67 6.11 23.06 -9.24
CA HIS A 67 6.98 21.88 -9.11
C HIS A 67 6.34 20.59 -9.61
N GLY A 68 5.06 20.62 -9.95
CA GLY A 68 4.31 19.46 -10.40
C GLY A 68 3.81 18.55 -9.27
N PRO A 69 2.88 17.63 -9.60
CA PRO A 69 2.39 16.62 -8.67
C PRO A 69 3.50 15.61 -8.32
N GLY A 70 3.61 15.25 -7.05
CA GLY A 70 4.61 14.28 -6.57
C GLY A 70 5.98 14.87 -6.18
N SER A 71 6.13 16.20 -6.24
CA SER A 71 7.36 16.89 -5.83
C SER A 71 7.69 16.66 -4.34
N PRO A 72 8.98 16.79 -3.94
CA PRO A 72 9.36 16.73 -2.53
C PRO A 72 8.73 17.82 -1.69
N GLU A 73 8.49 19.00 -2.27
CA GLU A 73 7.83 20.15 -1.65
C GLU A 73 6.37 19.82 -1.31
N LEU A 74 5.66 19.15 -2.24
CA LEU A 74 4.30 18.69 -1.99
C LEU A 74 4.26 17.68 -0.84
N LYS A 75 5.21 16.76 -0.77
CA LYS A 75 5.31 15.80 0.35
C LYS A 75 5.56 16.48 1.70
N LYS A 76 6.28 17.60 1.72
CA LYS A 76 6.50 18.38 2.95
C LYS A 76 5.21 19.02 3.44
N ILE A 77 4.47 19.70 2.55
CA ILE A 77 3.22 20.36 2.93
C ILE A 77 2.15 19.35 3.38
N ILE A 78 2.06 18.18 2.74
CA ILE A 78 1.16 17.10 3.18
C ILE A 78 1.50 16.62 4.60
N LYS A 79 2.79 16.50 4.93
CA LYS A 79 3.21 16.18 6.32
C LYS A 79 2.87 17.28 7.31
N ASP A 80 2.92 18.53 6.90
CA ASP A 80 2.52 19.64 7.77
C ASP A 80 1.01 19.65 7.99
N ILE A 81 0.21 19.35 6.96
CA ILE A 81 -1.23 19.12 7.09
C ILE A 81 -1.50 17.94 8.05
N GLU A 82 -0.80 16.79 7.89
CA GLU A 82 -0.93 15.66 8.82
C GLU A 82 -0.66 16.07 10.26
N LYS A 83 0.37 16.87 10.51
CA LYS A 83 0.70 17.35 11.86
C LYS A 83 -0.39 18.24 12.42
N THR A 84 -0.89 19.18 11.62
CA THR A 84 -1.99 20.08 12.02
C THR A 84 -3.25 19.30 12.38
N CYS A 85 -3.66 18.35 11.52
CA CYS A 85 -4.83 17.51 11.76
C CYS A 85 -4.66 16.55 12.95
N SER A 86 -3.42 16.11 13.24
CA SER A 86 -3.12 15.19 14.35
C SER A 86 -2.82 15.91 15.66
N ALA A 87 -2.84 17.25 15.69
CA ALA A 87 -2.63 18.01 16.90
C ALA A 87 -3.78 17.80 17.92
N LYS A 88 -3.51 18.00 19.22
CA LYS A 88 -4.53 17.83 20.29
C LYS A 88 -5.84 18.58 20.06
N LYS A 89 -5.80 19.69 19.31
CA LYS A 89 -6.99 20.46 18.93
C LYS A 89 -7.92 19.73 17.93
N ALA A 90 -7.45 18.71 17.26
CA ALA A 90 -8.20 17.94 16.26
C ALA A 90 -8.81 16.64 16.82
N LEU A 91 -8.91 16.49 18.15
CA LEU A 91 -9.57 15.32 18.75
C LEU A 91 -11.07 15.28 18.48
N VAL A 92 -11.67 16.43 18.17
CA VAL A 92 -13.07 16.57 17.80
C VAL A 92 -13.16 17.14 16.39
N CYS A 93 -13.94 16.50 15.55
CA CYS A 93 -14.15 16.97 14.18
C CYS A 93 -14.90 18.29 14.18
N MET A 94 -14.34 19.31 13.55
CA MET A 94 -14.96 20.66 13.44
C MET A 94 -16.18 20.67 12.51
N HIS A 95 -16.37 19.65 11.66
CA HIS A 95 -17.48 19.57 10.71
C HIS A 95 -18.70 18.82 11.28
N CYS A 96 -18.48 17.72 12.01
CA CYS A 96 -19.56 16.85 12.50
C CYS A 96 -19.58 16.66 14.03
N GLY A 97 -18.62 17.23 14.76
CA GLY A 97 -18.55 17.13 16.22
C GLY A 97 -18.17 15.75 16.76
N SER A 98 -17.75 14.81 15.91
CA SER A 98 -17.36 13.47 16.37
C SER A 98 -15.97 13.46 16.95
N GLU A 99 -15.78 12.70 18.03
CA GLU A 99 -14.47 12.44 18.60
C GLU A 99 -13.60 11.60 17.66
N GLN A 100 -12.33 11.98 17.56
CA GLN A 100 -11.34 11.30 16.71
C GLN A 100 -10.39 10.48 17.57
N GLY A 101 -10.24 9.20 17.23
CA GLY A 101 -9.27 8.32 17.86
C GLY A 101 -7.88 8.47 17.27
N LYS A 102 -6.89 8.04 18.04
CA LYS A 102 -5.50 7.96 17.56
C LYS A 102 -5.31 6.76 16.66
N ILE A 103 -4.90 6.98 15.42
CA ILE A 103 -4.61 5.89 14.46
C ILE A 103 -3.23 5.29 14.72
N ILE A 104 -3.20 4.00 15.02
CA ILE A 104 -2.01 3.20 15.25
C ILE A 104 -1.86 2.19 14.13
N LEU A 105 -0.66 2.07 13.59
CA LEU A 105 -0.29 1.04 12.64
C LEU A 105 0.56 -0.01 13.36
N GLU A 106 0.01 -1.20 13.52
CA GLU A 106 0.78 -2.41 13.85
C GLU A 106 1.27 -3.01 12.54
N LYS A 107 2.57 -2.98 12.36
CA LYS A 107 3.18 -3.49 11.12
C LYS A 107 2.89 -4.98 10.95
N PRO A 108 2.64 -5.43 9.72
CA PRO A 108 2.83 -4.65 8.49
C PRO A 108 1.58 -3.90 8.00
N THR A 109 0.35 -4.37 8.30
CA THR A 109 -0.88 -3.91 7.62
C THR A 109 -2.08 -3.78 8.55
N THR A 110 -1.91 -3.93 9.85
CA THR A 110 -3.00 -3.86 10.82
C THR A 110 -3.15 -2.44 11.36
N PHE A 111 -4.33 -1.86 11.19
CA PHE A 111 -4.67 -0.54 11.72
C PHE A 111 -5.60 -0.66 12.91
N LYS A 112 -5.38 0.18 13.90
CA LYS A 112 -6.23 0.32 15.07
C LYS A 112 -6.54 1.79 15.34
N GLU A 113 -7.75 2.06 15.75
CA GLU A 113 -8.17 3.35 16.29
C GLU A 113 -8.23 3.21 17.82
N LYS A 114 -7.48 4.05 18.52
CA LYS A 114 -7.47 4.12 19.98
C LYS A 114 -8.16 5.40 20.43
N LYS A 115 -9.25 5.26 21.17
CA LYS A 115 -10.01 6.35 21.75
C LYS A 115 -9.43 6.79 23.10
N GLU A 116 -9.93 7.91 23.64
CA GLU A 116 -9.48 8.44 24.95
C GLU A 116 -9.79 7.49 26.11
N ASP A 117 -10.89 6.76 26.05
CA ASP A 117 -11.29 5.72 27.02
C ASP A 117 -10.38 4.48 27.01
N LYS A 118 -9.29 4.52 26.23
CA LYS A 118 -8.32 3.43 25.99
C LYS A 118 -8.91 2.23 25.25
N SER A 119 -10.15 2.28 24.77
CA SER A 119 -10.69 1.26 23.89
C SER A 119 -9.91 1.27 22.57
N GLU A 120 -9.57 0.08 22.08
CA GLU A 120 -8.90 -0.11 20.79
C GLU A 120 -9.86 -0.82 19.86
N HIS A 121 -10.14 -0.18 18.73
CA HIS A 121 -10.95 -0.76 17.66
C HIS A 121 -10.06 -1.11 16.48
N LYS A 122 -10.06 -2.38 16.07
CA LYS A 122 -9.35 -2.85 14.88
C LYS A 122 -10.11 -2.42 13.64
N LEU A 123 -9.44 -1.69 12.76
CA LEU A 123 -9.98 -1.30 11.45
C LEU A 123 -9.61 -2.38 10.44
N ASN A 124 -10.62 -3.05 9.88
CA ASN A 124 -10.39 -4.00 8.81
C ASN A 124 -10.25 -3.28 7.45
N ALA A 125 -9.82 -3.98 6.42
CA ALA A 125 -9.58 -3.38 5.11
C ALA A 125 -10.87 -2.84 4.45
N ARG A 126 -12.05 -3.38 4.80
CA ARG A 126 -13.35 -2.88 4.34
C ARG A 126 -13.65 -1.53 4.99
N ASP A 127 -13.52 -1.43 6.33
CA ASP A 127 -13.74 -0.19 7.07
C ASP A 127 -12.85 0.93 6.55
N ILE A 128 -11.57 0.61 6.32
CA ILE A 128 -10.61 1.55 5.75
C ILE A 128 -11.02 1.97 4.34
N ARG A 129 -11.44 1.04 3.50
CA ARG A 129 -11.87 1.36 2.14
C ARG A 129 -13.11 2.25 2.14
N GLU A 130 -14.12 1.94 2.94
CA GLU A 130 -15.34 2.75 3.10
C GLU A 130 -15.01 4.17 3.59
N TRP A 131 -14.11 4.28 4.56
CA TRP A 131 -13.61 5.58 5.02
C TRP A 131 -12.94 6.37 3.89
N LEU A 132 -12.03 5.75 3.14
CA LEU A 132 -11.32 6.41 2.03
C LEU A 132 -12.25 6.77 0.87
N GLU A 133 -13.25 5.95 0.59
CA GLU A 133 -14.25 6.17 -0.46
C GLU A 133 -15.18 7.35 -0.13
N GLY A 134 -15.46 7.56 1.14
CA GLY A 134 -16.27 8.68 1.64
C GLY A 134 -15.58 10.04 1.60
N ILE A 135 -14.28 10.13 1.33
CA ILE A 135 -13.56 11.41 1.31
C ILE A 135 -14.07 12.27 0.14
N PRO A 136 -14.55 13.51 0.42
CA PRO A 136 -15.02 14.42 -0.61
C PRO A 136 -13.94 14.76 -1.63
N THR A 137 -14.35 14.95 -2.88
CA THR A 137 -13.42 15.28 -3.98
C THR A 137 -12.61 16.54 -3.71
N ASP A 138 -13.24 17.55 -3.09
CA ASP A 138 -12.61 18.84 -2.81
C ASP A 138 -11.53 18.76 -1.73
N ASP A 139 -11.59 17.73 -0.90
CA ASP A 139 -10.62 17.49 0.17
C ASP A 139 -9.39 16.69 -0.32
N LEU A 140 -9.43 16.07 -1.51
CA LEU A 140 -8.33 15.28 -2.06
C LEU A 140 -7.04 16.09 -2.26
N ILE A 141 -7.18 17.38 -2.53
CA ILE A 141 -6.04 18.28 -2.72
C ILE A 141 -5.13 18.32 -1.49
N PHE A 142 -5.69 18.26 -0.27
CA PHE A 142 -4.94 18.26 0.99
C PHE A 142 -4.15 16.97 1.22
N LEU A 143 -4.53 15.90 0.51
CA LEU A 143 -3.85 14.61 0.53
C LEU A 143 -2.85 14.44 -0.63
N GLY A 144 -2.77 15.43 -1.53
CA GLY A 144 -1.98 15.33 -2.76
C GLY A 144 -2.54 14.30 -3.73
N MET A 145 -3.84 14.10 -3.72
CA MET A 145 -4.57 13.13 -4.55
C MET A 145 -5.52 13.84 -5.51
N ASP A 146 -5.98 13.12 -6.53
CA ASP A 146 -6.86 13.64 -7.57
C ASP A 146 -7.97 12.64 -7.92
N LYS A 147 -9.14 13.16 -8.23
CA LYS A 147 -10.34 12.37 -8.55
C LYS A 147 -10.15 11.40 -9.72
N LYS A 148 -9.42 11.83 -10.76
CA LYS A 148 -9.32 11.08 -12.01
C LYS A 148 -8.15 10.09 -12.01
N THR A 149 -7.05 10.45 -11.36
CA THR A 149 -5.78 9.73 -11.49
C THR A 149 -5.36 9.00 -10.23
N ASN A 150 -5.82 9.43 -9.06
CA ASN A 150 -5.35 8.89 -7.79
C ASN A 150 -6.39 9.06 -6.67
N ARG A 151 -7.40 8.22 -6.68
CA ARG A 151 -8.38 8.16 -5.58
C ARG A 151 -7.83 7.34 -4.41
N PRO A 152 -8.04 7.77 -3.15
CA PRO A 152 -7.49 7.10 -1.98
C PRO A 152 -7.99 5.66 -1.78
N GLU A 153 -9.24 5.34 -2.11
CA GLU A 153 -9.81 4.00 -1.98
C GLU A 153 -9.15 2.96 -2.91
N TRP A 154 -8.49 3.39 -3.98
CA TRP A 154 -7.84 2.46 -4.92
C TRP A 154 -6.61 1.75 -4.34
N ILE A 155 -6.02 2.29 -3.28
CA ILE A 155 -4.88 1.65 -2.60
C ILE A 155 -5.29 0.46 -1.72
N VAL A 156 -6.59 0.28 -1.49
CA VAL A 156 -7.15 -0.91 -0.86
C VAL A 156 -7.68 -1.82 -1.97
N MET A 157 -6.98 -2.92 -2.20
CA MET A 157 -7.21 -3.78 -3.36
C MET A 157 -8.46 -4.64 -3.23
N ARG A 158 -9.24 -4.72 -4.29
CA ARG A 158 -10.34 -5.69 -4.50
C ARG A 158 -10.00 -6.70 -5.58
N VAL A 159 -9.04 -6.39 -6.42
CA VAL A 159 -8.60 -7.23 -7.53
C VAL A 159 -7.07 -7.30 -7.51
N LEU A 160 -6.53 -8.50 -7.57
CA LEU A 160 -5.09 -8.73 -7.69
C LEU A 160 -4.74 -8.96 -9.16
N PRO A 161 -3.86 -8.15 -9.78
CA PRO A 161 -3.36 -8.43 -11.11
C PRO A 161 -2.43 -9.65 -11.10
N VAL A 162 -2.63 -10.54 -12.07
CA VAL A 162 -1.83 -11.75 -12.25
C VAL A 162 -0.90 -11.57 -13.44
N PRO A 163 0.42 -11.60 -13.25
CA PRO A 163 1.36 -11.44 -14.35
C PRO A 163 1.29 -12.62 -15.33
N PRO A 164 1.62 -12.39 -16.60
CA PRO A 164 1.63 -13.43 -17.60
C PRO A 164 2.64 -14.53 -17.29
N ILE A 165 2.46 -15.70 -17.90
CA ILE A 165 3.33 -16.87 -17.67
C ILE A 165 4.80 -16.63 -18.04
N THR A 166 5.09 -15.69 -18.92
CA THR A 166 6.48 -15.30 -19.27
C THR A 166 7.22 -14.64 -18.12
N VAL A 167 6.53 -14.01 -17.17
CA VAL A 167 7.11 -13.43 -15.95
C VAL A 167 7.40 -14.51 -14.89
N ARG A 168 6.67 -15.61 -14.92
CA ARG A 168 6.76 -16.74 -13.98
C ARG A 168 6.85 -18.08 -14.72
N PRO A 169 7.91 -18.29 -15.51
CA PRO A 169 8.02 -19.47 -16.36
C PRO A 169 8.14 -20.76 -15.55
N SER A 170 7.53 -21.83 -16.07
CA SER A 170 7.75 -23.19 -15.58
C SER A 170 8.98 -23.80 -16.26
N ILE A 171 9.85 -24.42 -15.49
CA ILE A 171 11.05 -25.08 -15.98
C ILE A 171 10.85 -26.60 -15.89
N THR A 172 11.10 -27.32 -16.99
CA THR A 172 11.14 -28.80 -16.98
C THR A 172 12.53 -29.24 -16.57
N LEU A 173 12.60 -30.01 -15.50
CA LEU A 173 13.85 -30.61 -15.00
C LEU A 173 14.26 -31.80 -15.87
N GLU A 174 15.52 -32.22 -15.77
CA GLU A 174 16.04 -33.42 -16.48
C GLU A 174 15.28 -34.69 -16.10
N SER A 175 14.72 -34.74 -14.89
CA SER A 175 13.83 -35.81 -14.41
C SER A 175 12.47 -35.87 -15.12
N GLY A 176 12.13 -34.90 -15.95
CA GLY A 176 10.80 -34.74 -16.56
C GLY A 176 9.78 -33.99 -15.67
N ASP A 177 10.13 -33.73 -14.43
CA ASP A 177 9.27 -32.97 -13.51
C ASP A 177 9.24 -31.48 -13.86
N ARG A 178 8.10 -30.84 -13.63
CA ARG A 178 7.96 -29.39 -13.78
C ARG A 178 8.25 -28.67 -12.46
N SER A 179 9.21 -27.76 -12.49
CA SER A 179 9.45 -26.81 -11.42
C SER A 179 8.74 -25.51 -11.73
N GLU A 180 7.81 -25.14 -10.87
CA GLU A 180 7.05 -23.90 -10.98
C GLU A 180 7.78 -22.74 -10.27
N ASP A 181 7.55 -21.51 -10.78
CA ASP A 181 8.12 -20.30 -10.22
C ASP A 181 7.54 -19.97 -8.82
N ASP A 182 8.33 -19.31 -7.97
CA ASP A 182 7.92 -18.90 -6.64
C ASP A 182 6.65 -18.01 -6.66
N LEU A 183 6.49 -17.15 -7.67
CA LEU A 183 5.28 -16.34 -7.85
C LEU A 183 4.04 -17.21 -8.13
N THR A 184 4.20 -18.27 -8.89
CA THR A 184 3.10 -19.20 -9.18
C THR A 184 2.64 -19.90 -7.89
N HIS A 185 3.55 -20.32 -7.04
CA HIS A 185 3.19 -20.89 -5.74
C HIS A 185 2.41 -19.91 -4.88
N LYS A 186 2.84 -18.64 -4.81
CA LYS A 186 2.13 -17.62 -4.05
C LYS A 186 0.75 -17.30 -4.62
N LEU A 187 0.60 -17.26 -5.93
CA LEU A 187 -0.69 -17.05 -6.59
C LEU A 187 -1.66 -18.21 -6.32
N VAL A 188 -1.17 -19.44 -6.31
CA VAL A 188 -1.98 -20.62 -5.95
C VAL A 188 -2.45 -20.54 -4.50
N ASP A 189 -1.58 -20.12 -3.57
CA ASP A 189 -1.95 -19.93 -2.17
C ASP A 189 -3.04 -18.86 -2.03
N VAL A 190 -2.90 -17.73 -2.72
CA VAL A 190 -3.93 -16.66 -2.74
C VAL A 190 -5.26 -17.20 -3.27
N LEU A 191 -5.27 -17.93 -4.38
CA LEU A 191 -6.48 -18.53 -4.95
C LEU A 191 -7.17 -19.49 -3.98
N ARG A 192 -6.41 -20.39 -3.34
CA ARG A 192 -6.94 -21.36 -2.38
C ARG A 192 -7.60 -20.69 -1.18
N ILE A 193 -6.94 -19.69 -0.61
CA ILE A 193 -7.49 -18.97 0.55
C ILE A 193 -8.70 -18.13 0.14
N ASN A 194 -8.64 -17.47 -1.01
CA ASN A 194 -9.75 -16.68 -1.54
C ASN A 194 -11.01 -17.57 -1.77
N GLN A 195 -10.82 -18.75 -2.32
CA GLN A 195 -11.90 -19.73 -2.52
C GLN A 195 -12.48 -20.20 -1.17
N ARG A 196 -11.62 -20.59 -0.21
CA ARG A 196 -12.05 -20.99 1.13
C ARG A 196 -12.81 -19.87 1.83
N LEU A 197 -12.37 -18.64 1.68
CA LEU A 197 -13.05 -17.47 2.25
C LEU A 197 -14.45 -17.30 1.65
N ARG A 198 -14.61 -17.46 0.33
CA ARG A 198 -15.90 -17.44 -0.36
C ARG A 198 -16.83 -18.54 0.17
N GLU A 199 -16.35 -19.78 0.17
CA GLU A 199 -17.12 -20.93 0.62
C GLU A 199 -17.62 -20.78 2.07
N ASN A 200 -16.76 -20.30 2.98
CA ASN A 200 -17.12 -20.06 4.37
C ASN A 200 -18.15 -18.93 4.53
N ARG A 201 -18.04 -17.86 3.73
CA ARG A 201 -19.04 -16.78 3.74
C ARG A 201 -20.40 -17.28 3.23
N ASP A 202 -20.41 -18.03 2.11
CA ASP A 202 -21.64 -18.56 1.51
C ASP A 202 -22.33 -19.56 2.42
N GLN A 203 -21.58 -20.30 3.23
CA GLN A 203 -22.10 -21.25 4.24
C GLN A 203 -22.51 -20.58 5.56
N GLY A 204 -22.33 -19.27 5.70
CA GLY A 204 -22.66 -18.55 6.92
C GLY A 204 -21.75 -18.88 8.11
N ALA A 205 -20.47 -19.14 7.87
CA ALA A 205 -19.50 -19.44 8.92
C ALA A 205 -19.41 -18.32 9.98
N PRO A 206 -19.02 -18.63 11.22
CA PRO A 206 -18.82 -17.64 12.27
C PRO A 206 -17.85 -16.54 11.85
N GLN A 207 -18.13 -15.30 12.28
CA GLN A 207 -17.34 -14.12 11.96
C GLN A 207 -15.83 -14.32 12.24
N LEU A 208 -15.47 -14.97 13.33
CA LEU A 208 -14.10 -15.25 13.72
C LEU A 208 -13.35 -16.06 12.65
N ILE A 209 -13.98 -17.08 12.09
CA ILE A 209 -13.36 -17.91 11.03
C ILE A 209 -13.16 -17.09 9.76
N VAL A 210 -14.11 -16.24 9.41
CA VAL A 210 -14.01 -15.34 8.25
C VAL A 210 -12.87 -14.34 8.45
N GLU A 211 -12.72 -13.79 9.64
CA GLU A 211 -11.63 -12.87 9.97
C GLU A 211 -10.26 -13.54 9.92
N ASP A 212 -10.13 -14.76 10.44
CA ASP A 212 -8.88 -15.54 10.39
C ASP A 212 -8.46 -15.83 8.93
N LEU A 213 -9.42 -16.24 8.09
CA LEU A 213 -9.15 -16.46 6.66
C LEU A 213 -8.82 -15.15 5.94
N TRP A 214 -9.42 -14.05 6.32
CA TRP A 214 -9.11 -12.74 5.76
C TRP A 214 -7.70 -12.28 6.15
N GLU A 215 -7.29 -12.47 7.40
CA GLU A 215 -5.91 -12.21 7.83
C GLU A 215 -4.91 -13.09 7.08
N LEU A 216 -5.24 -14.35 6.85
CA LEU A 216 -4.40 -15.26 6.07
C LEU A 216 -4.30 -14.82 4.60
N LEU A 217 -5.40 -14.35 4.00
CA LEU A 217 -5.39 -13.77 2.65
C LEU A 217 -4.50 -12.52 2.61
N GLN A 218 -4.63 -11.63 3.59
CA GLN A 218 -3.79 -10.44 3.73
C GLN A 218 -2.30 -10.81 3.84
N TYR A 219 -1.95 -11.84 4.62
CA TYR A 219 -0.60 -12.36 4.74
C TYR A 219 -0.05 -12.85 3.40
N HIS A 220 -0.81 -13.67 2.67
CA HIS A 220 -0.36 -14.19 1.38
C HIS A 220 -0.14 -13.08 0.34
N ILE A 221 -1.00 -12.08 0.30
CA ILE A 221 -0.84 -10.94 -0.61
C ILE A 221 0.33 -10.05 -0.19
N THR A 222 0.51 -9.79 1.09
CA THR A 222 1.66 -9.03 1.60
C THR A 222 2.97 -9.71 1.22
N THR A 223 3.10 -11.03 1.44
CA THR A 223 4.30 -11.79 1.10
C THR A 223 4.47 -12.02 -0.40
N TYR A 224 3.40 -11.92 -1.19
CA TYR A 224 3.49 -11.91 -2.65
C TYR A 224 4.18 -10.64 -3.17
N PHE A 225 3.88 -9.47 -2.58
CA PHE A 225 4.55 -8.22 -2.94
C PHE A 225 5.94 -8.11 -2.32
N ASP A 226 6.08 -8.36 -1.02
CA ASP A 226 7.34 -8.27 -0.28
C ASP A 226 7.46 -9.34 0.79
N ASN A 227 8.30 -10.35 0.51
CA ASN A 227 8.56 -11.45 1.43
C ASN A 227 9.60 -11.13 2.52
N GLN A 228 10.14 -9.90 2.54
CA GLN A 228 11.07 -9.39 3.56
C GLN A 228 10.43 -8.35 4.48
N THR A 229 9.11 -8.27 4.49
CA THR A 229 8.37 -7.34 5.34
C THR A 229 8.63 -7.68 6.82
N SER A 230 9.01 -6.65 7.58
CA SER A 230 9.22 -6.80 9.03
C SER A 230 7.90 -7.06 9.78
N GLY A 231 7.94 -7.90 10.80
CA GLY A 231 6.80 -8.18 11.67
C GLY A 231 5.97 -9.39 11.27
N ILE A 232 6.28 -10.03 10.16
CA ILE A 232 5.66 -11.31 9.74
C ILE A 232 6.74 -12.33 9.31
N PRO A 233 6.49 -13.64 9.51
CA PRO A 233 7.41 -14.66 9.04
C PRO A 233 7.44 -14.70 7.51
N PRO A 234 8.62 -14.83 6.89
CA PRO A 234 8.72 -14.96 5.44
C PRO A 234 8.11 -16.27 4.95
N ALA A 235 7.43 -16.21 3.82
CA ALA A 235 6.96 -17.41 3.13
C ALA A 235 8.16 -18.22 2.60
N ARG A 236 8.12 -19.55 2.78
CA ARG A 236 9.21 -20.45 2.43
C ARG A 236 8.76 -21.54 1.47
N HIS A 237 9.67 -21.96 0.62
CA HIS A 237 9.52 -23.16 -0.19
C HIS A 237 9.61 -24.43 0.69
N ARG A 238 9.19 -25.59 0.19
CA ARG A 238 9.30 -26.88 0.89
C ARG A 238 10.73 -27.20 1.34
N SER A 239 11.73 -26.72 0.61
CA SER A 239 13.16 -26.86 0.97
C SER A 239 13.62 -25.92 2.09
N GLY A 240 12.74 -25.12 2.70
CA GLY A 240 13.10 -24.14 3.74
C GLY A 240 13.64 -22.81 3.20
N ARG A 241 13.93 -22.71 1.91
CA ARG A 241 14.38 -21.46 1.26
C ARG A 241 13.26 -20.41 1.26
N PRO A 242 13.53 -19.12 1.61
CA PRO A 242 12.54 -18.06 1.46
C PRO A 242 12.19 -17.86 -0.02
N LEU A 243 10.91 -17.64 -0.30
CA LEU A 243 10.43 -17.39 -1.65
C LEU A 243 10.92 -16.04 -2.16
N LYS A 244 11.32 -15.98 -3.42
CA LYS A 244 11.71 -14.76 -4.13
C LYS A 244 10.49 -14.17 -4.82
N THR A 245 9.88 -13.16 -4.20
CA THR A 245 8.66 -12.51 -4.70
C THR A 245 8.96 -11.17 -5.40
N LEU A 246 7.96 -10.35 -5.69
CA LEU A 246 8.11 -9.19 -6.58
C LEU A 246 9.20 -8.21 -6.13
N THR A 247 9.18 -7.78 -4.88
CA THR A 247 10.18 -6.84 -4.35
C THR A 247 11.59 -7.40 -4.42
N GLN A 248 11.77 -8.69 -4.10
CA GLN A 248 13.06 -9.35 -4.17
C GLN A 248 13.58 -9.52 -5.60
N ARG A 249 12.71 -9.53 -6.61
CA ARG A 249 13.10 -9.54 -8.02
C ARG A 249 13.61 -8.19 -8.51
N LEU A 250 13.11 -7.11 -7.95
CA LEU A 250 13.47 -5.75 -8.35
C LEU A 250 14.67 -5.19 -7.59
N LYS A 251 14.76 -5.55 -6.29
CA LYS A 251 15.72 -5.00 -5.34
C LYS A 251 17.08 -5.71 -5.41
N GLY A 252 18.13 -4.94 -5.11
CA GLY A 252 19.49 -5.45 -4.87
C GLY A 252 20.34 -5.60 -6.12
N LYS A 253 21.56 -6.14 -5.93
CA LYS A 253 22.60 -6.28 -6.96
C LYS A 253 22.14 -7.19 -8.11
N GLU A 254 21.43 -8.26 -7.81
CA GLU A 254 20.93 -9.25 -8.78
C GLU A 254 19.48 -8.96 -9.23
N GLY A 255 18.92 -7.82 -8.80
CA GLY A 255 17.59 -7.37 -9.20
C GLY A 255 17.54 -6.84 -10.63
N ARG A 256 16.33 -6.66 -11.15
CA ARG A 256 16.11 -6.23 -12.54
C ARG A 256 16.75 -4.89 -12.86
N PHE A 257 16.74 -3.94 -11.95
CA PHE A 257 17.31 -2.61 -12.22
C PHE A 257 18.82 -2.67 -12.39
N ARG A 258 19.55 -3.29 -11.48
CA ARG A 258 21.03 -3.27 -11.49
C ARG A 258 21.65 -4.30 -12.43
N SER A 259 21.09 -5.48 -12.59
CA SER A 259 21.69 -6.57 -13.37
C SER A 259 21.09 -6.81 -14.75
N ASN A 260 19.93 -6.21 -15.07
CA ASN A 260 19.28 -6.40 -16.36
C ASN A 260 18.95 -5.10 -17.12
N LEU A 261 18.84 -3.96 -16.43
CA LEU A 261 18.48 -2.68 -17.04
C LEU A 261 19.66 -1.72 -17.10
N SER A 262 20.29 -1.40 -15.96
CA SER A 262 21.45 -0.50 -15.92
C SER A 262 22.73 -1.16 -16.45
N GLY A 263 22.91 -2.45 -16.18
CA GLY A 263 23.98 -3.26 -16.73
C GLY A 263 23.41 -4.58 -17.22
N LYS A 264 23.72 -4.98 -18.44
CA LYS A 264 23.25 -6.23 -19.05
C LYS A 264 24.35 -6.88 -19.89
N ARG A 265 24.23 -8.17 -20.12
CA ARG A 265 25.12 -8.88 -21.04
C ARG A 265 24.85 -8.45 -22.47
N VAL A 266 25.90 -8.23 -23.22
CA VAL A 266 25.84 -7.75 -24.61
C VAL A 266 26.54 -8.76 -25.52
N ASN A 267 26.16 -8.75 -26.80
CA ASN A 267 26.80 -9.55 -27.84
C ASN A 267 27.98 -8.78 -28.48
N PHE A 268 28.71 -9.43 -29.34
CA PHE A 268 29.86 -8.88 -30.09
C PHE A 268 30.99 -8.37 -29.18
N CYS A 269 31.24 -9.05 -28.05
CA CYS A 269 32.33 -8.77 -27.12
C CYS A 269 33.30 -9.95 -27.07
N ALA A 270 34.58 -9.62 -26.90
CA ALA A 270 35.63 -10.61 -26.69
C ALA A 270 36.45 -10.26 -25.44
N ARG A 271 37.04 -11.29 -24.82
CA ARG A 271 37.99 -11.14 -23.71
C ARG A 271 39.09 -12.14 -23.87
N SER A 272 40.34 -11.63 -23.80
CA SER A 272 41.54 -12.50 -23.90
C SER A 272 42.50 -12.21 -22.76
N VAL A 273 43.42 -13.12 -22.55
CA VAL A 273 44.50 -12.99 -21.58
C VAL A 273 45.58 -12.09 -22.21
N ILE A 274 46.02 -11.09 -21.45
CA ILE A 274 47.19 -10.27 -21.81
C ILE A 274 48.43 -10.97 -21.24
N SER A 275 49.39 -11.27 -22.06
CA SER A 275 50.70 -11.83 -21.66
C SER A 275 51.83 -10.92 -22.15
N PRO A 276 52.99 -10.91 -21.48
CA PRO A 276 54.16 -10.22 -21.98
C PRO A 276 54.53 -10.72 -23.37
N ASP A 277 55.01 -9.79 -24.20
CA ASP A 277 55.58 -10.16 -25.50
C ASP A 277 56.89 -10.94 -25.27
N PRO A 278 57.08 -12.14 -25.87
CA PRO A 278 58.26 -12.92 -25.67
C PRO A 278 59.47 -12.44 -26.48
N PHE A 279 59.35 -11.37 -27.32
CA PHE A 279 60.39 -10.80 -28.13
C PHE A 279 60.80 -9.39 -27.70
#